data_7f37c6473126a9752f3dba7337a58a4d
#
_entry.id   7f37c6473126a9752f3dba7337a58a4d
#
_cell.length_a   1.000
_cell.length_b   1.000
_cell.length_c   1.000
_cell.angle_alpha   90.00
_cell.angle_beta   90.00
_cell.angle_gamma   90.00
#
_symmetry.space_group_name_H-M   'P 1'
#
loop_
_entity.id
_entity.type
_entity.pdbx_description
1 polymer ?
#
loop_
_entity_poly.entity_id
_entity_poly.type
_entity_poly.pdbx_seq_one_letter_code
_entity_poly.pdbx_strand_id
1 'polypeptide(L)'
;MKPIYAVVDLETTGTDSTIDRIIQFGCVLVQDGKIINRFAADINPDRRISKQIQRLTHITNQQVSKAPYFEDVADTIYNLLSNTIFVAHNIYFDYHFLSNEFVRCGLPPLSLPGIDTVELAQVFLPTESSFRLGDLADSIGFRHDNPHQADSDAEVTAALFLYIEAIMRELPRTTLKQIALLSGQMGMQTSDYIHGILKEKGPELAEDLEVIDGIVLRKKTVPLFESTHFQETYPKVKTEKEQRFGQHLVYRKQQARLMNAVYTHYTQPEKNLIIEAETGMGKTIGYLFPAAYLVTPENPLIVSTSSILLQNQIINKDIPLVNQVLQQPLQAVLVKSHRHYIDLQRFKATLDQPIEQKQYAQYQMGILVWLTKTETGDFDELNLVRLDHPLFTDIRHRGVAFLAKDQPFYEQDFVRHLYRRMAQSNVLIVNHAFLMQENRRAQPLLPTSDYLLIDEAQQLP
;
A
#
# COMPACT_ATOMS: atom_id res chain seq x y z
N MET A 1 20.98 -24.21 17.83
CA MET A 1 21.15 -23.82 16.43
C MET A 1 19.96 -22.92 16.06
N LYS A 2 20.16 -21.92 15.21
CA LYS A 2 19.02 -21.17 14.66
C LYS A 2 18.24 -22.02 13.66
N PRO A 3 16.93 -21.85 13.51
CA PRO A 3 16.13 -22.66 12.62
C PRO A 3 16.56 -22.49 11.15
N ILE A 4 16.39 -23.54 10.36
CA ILE A 4 16.51 -23.49 8.91
C ILE A 4 15.10 -23.42 8.35
N TYR A 5 14.85 -22.47 7.46
CA TYR A 5 13.61 -22.32 6.75
C TYR A 5 13.75 -22.91 5.35
N ALA A 6 12.89 -23.85 5.00
CA ALA A 6 12.80 -24.42 3.66
C ALA A 6 11.67 -23.71 2.91
N VAL A 7 12.02 -22.79 2.03
CA VAL A 7 11.07 -22.05 1.19
C VAL A 7 10.81 -22.91 -0.04
N VAL A 8 9.59 -23.42 -0.17
CA VAL A 8 9.19 -24.41 -1.18
C VAL A 8 8.14 -23.82 -2.10
N ASP A 9 8.25 -24.15 -3.36
CA ASP A 9 7.24 -23.92 -4.39
C ASP A 9 7.12 -25.16 -5.28
N LEU A 10 5.92 -25.46 -5.77
CA LEU A 10 5.61 -26.61 -6.56
C LEU A 10 4.87 -26.24 -7.84
N GLU A 11 5.30 -26.81 -8.97
CA GLU A 11 4.47 -26.86 -10.16
C GLU A 11 3.81 -28.22 -10.30
N THR A 12 2.54 -28.24 -10.73
CA THR A 12 1.71 -29.42 -10.70
C THR A 12 0.89 -29.61 -11.99
N THR A 13 0.36 -30.81 -12.23
CA THR A 13 -0.50 -31.10 -13.39
C THR A 13 -1.91 -30.47 -13.26
N GLY A 14 -2.28 -30.01 -12.08
CA GLY A 14 -3.56 -29.40 -11.73
C GLY A 14 -3.63 -29.05 -10.25
N THR A 15 -4.81 -28.75 -9.73
CA THR A 15 -4.98 -28.20 -8.38
C THR A 15 -5.44 -29.21 -7.32
N ASP A 16 -5.78 -30.42 -7.71
CA ASP A 16 -6.26 -31.47 -6.79
C ASP A 16 -5.13 -32.37 -6.35
N SER A 17 -4.63 -32.19 -5.14
CA SER A 17 -3.51 -32.94 -4.57
C SER A 17 -3.76 -34.46 -4.41
N THR A 18 -5.00 -34.92 -4.58
CA THR A 18 -5.34 -36.35 -4.51
C THR A 18 -5.15 -37.06 -5.84
N ILE A 19 -5.35 -36.36 -6.95
CA ILE A 19 -5.29 -36.93 -8.31
C ILE A 19 -4.17 -36.37 -9.17
N ASP A 20 -3.82 -35.10 -8.99
CA ASP A 20 -2.75 -34.43 -9.73
C ASP A 20 -1.37 -34.80 -9.22
N ARG A 21 -0.34 -34.44 -9.95
CA ARG A 21 1.06 -34.80 -9.70
C ARG A 21 1.96 -33.58 -9.74
N ILE A 22 3.04 -33.63 -8.98
CA ILE A 22 4.11 -32.65 -9.05
C ILE A 22 4.88 -32.84 -10.36
N ILE A 23 5.17 -31.73 -11.04
CA ILE A 23 5.99 -31.68 -12.26
C ILE A 23 7.30 -30.94 -12.07
N GLN A 24 7.38 -30.07 -11.04
CA GLN A 24 8.62 -29.44 -10.62
C GLN A 24 8.60 -29.16 -9.12
N PHE A 25 9.72 -29.32 -8.47
CA PHE A 25 9.97 -28.99 -7.06
C PHE A 25 11.07 -27.95 -7.00
N GLY A 26 10.80 -26.83 -6.33
CA GLY A 26 11.76 -25.78 -5.99
C GLY A 26 11.89 -25.63 -4.47
N CYS A 27 13.12 -25.49 -3.96
CA CYS A 27 13.38 -25.26 -2.55
C CYS A 27 14.59 -24.35 -2.35
N VAL A 28 14.41 -23.32 -1.55
CA VAL A 28 15.47 -22.42 -1.11
C VAL A 28 15.62 -22.53 0.40
N LEU A 29 16.81 -22.90 0.87
CA LEU A 29 17.10 -22.94 2.30
C LEU A 29 17.60 -21.58 2.78
N VAL A 30 16.95 -21.07 3.82
CA VAL A 30 17.27 -19.79 4.48
C VAL A 30 17.68 -20.06 5.93
N GLN A 31 18.77 -19.43 6.37
CA GLN A 31 19.23 -19.44 7.76
C GLN A 31 19.91 -18.11 8.08
N ASP A 32 19.69 -17.57 9.26
CA ASP A 32 20.32 -16.32 9.73
C ASP A 32 20.13 -15.14 8.77
N GLY A 33 18.93 -15.01 8.17
CA GLY A 33 18.61 -13.93 7.24
C GLY A 33 19.31 -14.04 5.88
N LYS A 34 19.85 -15.24 5.53
CA LYS A 34 20.57 -15.47 4.28
C LYS A 34 20.14 -16.76 3.61
N ILE A 35 20.14 -16.75 2.29
CA ILE A 35 20.01 -17.97 1.49
C ILE A 35 21.31 -18.77 1.62
N ILE A 36 21.19 -20.02 2.08
CA ILE A 36 22.34 -20.93 2.27
C ILE A 36 22.44 -22.01 1.20
N ASN A 37 21.32 -22.41 0.59
CA ASN A 37 21.30 -23.41 -0.48
C ASN A 37 20.05 -23.25 -1.36
N ARG A 38 20.10 -23.82 -2.58
CA ARG A 38 19.00 -23.88 -3.55
C ARG A 38 18.92 -25.29 -4.09
N PHE A 39 17.70 -25.78 -4.28
CA PHE A 39 17.43 -27.11 -4.81
C PHE A 39 16.27 -27.03 -5.80
N ALA A 40 16.42 -27.63 -6.95
CA ALA A 40 15.34 -27.71 -7.95
C ALA A 40 15.40 -29.06 -8.66
N ALA A 41 14.23 -29.61 -8.98
CA ALA A 41 14.12 -30.85 -9.72
C ALA A 41 12.86 -30.86 -10.60
N ASP A 42 13.03 -31.11 -11.89
CA ASP A 42 11.94 -31.53 -12.75
C ASP A 42 11.51 -32.94 -12.36
N ILE A 43 10.21 -33.23 -12.41
CA ILE A 43 9.63 -34.50 -11.99
C ILE A 43 8.70 -35.04 -13.09
N ASN A 44 8.86 -36.33 -13.39
CA ASN A 44 7.99 -37.02 -14.32
C ASN A 44 6.67 -37.40 -13.62
N PRO A 45 5.53 -36.81 -14.02
CA PRO A 45 4.24 -37.08 -13.36
C PRO A 45 3.58 -38.39 -13.78
N ASP A 46 4.24 -39.21 -14.60
CA ASP A 46 3.67 -40.43 -15.23
C ASP A 46 2.32 -40.21 -15.97
N ARG A 47 2.14 -38.98 -16.44
CA ARG A 47 0.95 -38.57 -17.19
C ARG A 47 1.23 -37.36 -18.08
N ARG A 48 0.34 -37.15 -19.06
CA ARG A 48 0.47 -35.96 -19.92
C ARG A 48 0.06 -34.70 -19.19
N ILE A 49 0.90 -33.69 -19.30
CA ILE A 49 0.61 -32.32 -18.87
C ILE A 49 -0.33 -31.67 -19.90
N SER A 50 -1.42 -31.07 -19.43
CA SER A 50 -2.38 -30.37 -20.29
C SER A 50 -1.73 -29.16 -21.00
N LYS A 51 -2.27 -28.77 -22.17
CA LYS A 51 -1.77 -27.59 -22.89
C LYS A 51 -1.89 -26.29 -22.05
N GLN A 52 -2.88 -26.23 -21.17
CA GLN A 52 -3.08 -25.07 -20.30
C GLN A 52 -1.95 -24.98 -19.29
N ILE A 53 -1.60 -26.06 -18.59
CA ILE A 53 -0.48 -26.10 -17.62
C ILE A 53 0.84 -25.82 -18.33
N GLN A 54 1.12 -26.45 -19.50
CA GLN A 54 2.34 -26.15 -20.26
C GLN A 54 2.49 -24.68 -20.66
N ARG A 55 1.38 -23.97 -20.92
CA ARG A 55 1.41 -22.53 -21.20
C ARG A 55 1.66 -21.69 -19.97
N LEU A 56 1.16 -22.14 -18.82
CA LEU A 56 1.30 -21.45 -17.55
C LEU A 56 2.72 -21.59 -17.00
N THR A 57 3.21 -22.85 -16.90
CA THR A 57 4.47 -23.18 -16.25
C THR A 57 5.67 -23.19 -17.20
N HIS A 58 5.42 -23.11 -18.51
CA HIS A 58 6.41 -23.32 -19.57
C HIS A 58 7.11 -24.70 -19.55
N ILE A 59 6.66 -25.63 -18.68
CA ILE A 59 7.17 -26.99 -18.59
C ILE A 59 6.51 -27.88 -19.65
N THR A 60 7.29 -28.56 -20.48
CA THR A 60 6.80 -29.37 -21.58
C THR A 60 6.74 -30.85 -21.24
N ASN A 61 5.85 -31.60 -21.91
CA ASN A 61 5.84 -33.06 -21.80
C ASN A 61 7.17 -33.71 -22.17
N GLN A 62 7.92 -33.13 -23.12
CA GLN A 62 9.23 -33.64 -23.52
C GLN A 62 10.27 -33.47 -22.42
N GLN A 63 10.20 -32.37 -21.67
CA GLN A 63 11.10 -32.08 -20.53
C GLN A 63 10.86 -33.10 -19.43
N VAL A 64 9.63 -33.19 -18.90
CA VAL A 64 9.32 -34.08 -17.78
C VAL A 64 9.44 -35.58 -18.11
N SER A 65 9.30 -35.97 -19.38
CA SER A 65 9.50 -37.38 -19.77
C SER A 65 10.93 -37.88 -19.59
N LYS A 66 11.89 -36.99 -19.43
CA LYS A 66 13.30 -37.29 -19.17
C LYS A 66 13.71 -37.15 -17.70
N ALA A 67 12.79 -36.58 -16.90
CA ALA A 67 12.98 -36.37 -15.48
C ALA A 67 12.76 -37.65 -14.69
N PRO A 68 13.31 -37.76 -13.47
CA PRO A 68 13.02 -38.86 -12.55
C PRO A 68 11.54 -38.84 -12.15
N TYR A 69 11.00 -39.96 -11.75
CA TYR A 69 9.71 -40.04 -11.06
C TYR A 69 9.84 -39.48 -9.64
N PHE A 70 8.72 -39.11 -9.03
CA PHE A 70 8.73 -38.57 -7.68
C PHE A 70 9.32 -39.59 -6.69
N GLU A 71 9.02 -40.89 -6.87
CA GLU A 71 9.55 -41.99 -6.05
C GLU A 71 11.09 -42.04 -6.04
N ASP A 72 11.73 -41.68 -7.15
CA ASP A 72 13.20 -41.69 -7.27
C ASP A 72 13.86 -40.56 -6.46
N VAL A 73 13.15 -39.48 -6.17
CA VAL A 73 13.67 -38.31 -5.48
C VAL A 73 13.01 -38.08 -4.10
N ALA A 74 11.98 -38.83 -3.76
CA ALA A 74 11.17 -38.65 -2.56
C ALA A 74 11.99 -38.67 -1.28
N ASP A 75 12.90 -39.66 -1.10
CA ASP A 75 13.77 -39.75 0.06
C ASP A 75 14.72 -38.56 0.16
N THR A 76 15.24 -38.08 -0.96
CA THR A 76 16.12 -36.91 -1.01
C THR A 76 15.39 -35.66 -0.57
N ILE A 77 14.19 -35.41 -1.11
CA ILE A 77 13.36 -34.24 -0.75
C ILE A 77 12.91 -34.36 0.72
N TYR A 78 12.48 -35.53 1.17
CA TYR A 78 12.04 -35.74 2.55
C TYR A 78 13.19 -35.45 3.55
N ASN A 79 14.39 -35.91 3.25
CA ASN A 79 15.58 -35.67 4.08
C ASN A 79 16.02 -34.20 4.02
N LEU A 80 15.93 -33.53 2.86
CA LEU A 80 16.22 -32.09 2.70
C LEU A 80 15.33 -31.23 3.61
N LEU A 81 14.05 -31.60 3.72
CA LEU A 81 13.07 -30.88 4.53
C LEU A 81 13.11 -31.24 6.01
N SER A 82 13.74 -32.36 6.37
CA SER A 82 13.79 -32.83 7.74
C SER A 82 14.44 -31.80 8.68
N ASN A 83 13.78 -31.52 9.81
CA ASN A 83 14.20 -30.53 10.82
C ASN A 83 14.23 -29.08 10.33
N THR A 84 13.48 -28.76 9.29
CA THR A 84 13.29 -27.38 8.81
C THR A 84 11.90 -26.84 9.19
N ILE A 85 11.71 -25.53 9.03
CA ILE A 85 10.40 -24.88 9.03
C ILE A 85 10.01 -24.68 7.57
N PHE A 86 8.87 -25.25 7.18
CA PHE A 86 8.35 -25.15 5.83
C PHE A 86 7.79 -23.74 5.58
N VAL A 87 8.19 -23.08 4.50
CA VAL A 87 7.70 -21.75 4.12
C VAL A 87 7.20 -21.82 2.68
N ALA A 88 6.00 -21.27 2.41
CA ALA A 88 5.52 -21.16 1.05
C ALA A 88 4.58 -19.94 0.89
N HIS A 89 4.32 -19.59 -0.35
CA HIS A 89 3.36 -18.53 -0.70
C HIS A 89 1.99 -19.16 -0.94
N ASN A 90 1.06 -19.08 0.04
CA ASN A 90 -0.15 -19.87 0.15
C ASN A 90 0.14 -21.34 0.51
N ILE A 91 0.80 -21.52 1.64
CA ILE A 91 1.42 -22.76 2.14
C ILE A 91 0.55 -24.00 2.03
N TYR A 92 -0.77 -23.90 2.19
CA TYR A 92 -1.65 -25.08 2.22
C TYR A 92 -1.63 -25.86 0.91
N PHE A 93 -1.41 -25.19 -0.23
CA PHE A 93 -1.31 -25.84 -1.52
C PHE A 93 -0.07 -26.74 -1.57
N ASP A 94 1.12 -26.17 -1.41
CA ASP A 94 2.40 -26.88 -1.53
C ASP A 94 2.56 -27.96 -0.46
N TYR A 95 2.18 -27.61 0.76
CA TYR A 95 2.28 -28.53 1.90
C TYR A 95 1.44 -29.80 1.72
N HIS A 96 0.17 -29.64 1.30
CA HIS A 96 -0.71 -30.78 1.08
C HIS A 96 -0.33 -31.61 -0.15
N PHE A 97 0.08 -30.95 -1.24
CA PHE A 97 0.56 -31.64 -2.42
C PHE A 97 1.76 -32.52 -2.09
N LEU A 98 2.76 -31.95 -1.48
CA LEU A 98 3.99 -32.65 -1.14
C LEU A 98 3.77 -33.77 -0.11
N SER A 99 2.91 -33.52 0.89
CA SER A 99 2.52 -34.53 1.87
C SER A 99 1.83 -35.73 1.21
N ASN A 100 0.91 -35.50 0.26
CA ASN A 100 0.22 -36.55 -0.44
C ASN A 100 1.15 -37.37 -1.37
N GLU A 101 2.14 -36.71 -2.01
CA GLU A 101 3.15 -37.40 -2.82
C GLU A 101 4.05 -38.32 -1.94
N PHE A 102 4.47 -37.87 -0.76
CA PHE A 102 5.22 -38.72 0.17
C PHE A 102 4.42 -39.92 0.60
N VAL A 103 3.17 -39.77 1.00
CA VAL A 103 2.29 -40.88 1.38
C VAL A 103 2.15 -41.89 0.23
N ARG A 104 2.06 -41.41 -1.01
CA ARG A 104 1.94 -42.24 -2.21
C ARG A 104 3.16 -43.08 -2.45
N CYS A 105 4.35 -42.56 -2.08
CA CYS A 105 5.63 -43.28 -2.14
C CYS A 105 5.92 -44.16 -0.89
N GLY A 106 4.96 -44.28 0.03
CA GLY A 106 5.10 -45.05 1.25
C GLY A 106 5.89 -44.35 2.35
N LEU A 107 6.18 -43.07 2.22
CA LEU A 107 6.79 -42.25 3.26
C LEU A 107 5.72 -41.70 4.21
N PRO A 108 6.11 -41.30 5.45
CA PRO A 108 5.18 -40.60 6.35
C PRO A 108 4.68 -39.26 5.74
N PRO A 109 3.46 -38.84 6.09
CA PRO A 109 3.01 -37.51 5.70
C PRO A 109 3.91 -36.44 6.32
N LEU A 110 3.96 -35.25 5.68
CA LEU A 110 4.65 -34.10 6.23
C LEU A 110 4.11 -33.74 7.61
N SER A 111 5.03 -33.55 8.56
CA SER A 111 4.74 -33.08 9.91
C SER A 111 5.76 -32.01 10.32
N LEU A 112 5.82 -30.93 9.53
CA LEU A 112 6.72 -29.81 9.75
C LEU A 112 5.95 -28.57 10.22
N PRO A 113 6.56 -27.74 11.07
CA PRO A 113 6.04 -26.40 11.31
C PRO A 113 6.05 -25.62 9.99
N GLY A 114 5.05 -24.73 9.80
CA GLY A 114 4.90 -24.00 8.55
C GLY A 114 4.64 -22.50 8.75
N ILE A 115 5.05 -21.71 7.76
CA ILE A 115 4.82 -20.25 7.70
C ILE A 115 4.24 -19.90 6.34
N ASP A 116 3.14 -19.15 6.34
CA ASP A 116 2.50 -18.64 5.13
C ASP A 116 2.95 -17.20 4.84
N THR A 117 3.63 -16.99 3.72
CA THR A 117 4.12 -15.66 3.33
C THR A 117 3.00 -14.76 2.83
N VAL A 118 1.84 -15.28 2.38
CA VAL A 118 0.65 -14.46 2.06
C VAL A 118 0.10 -13.84 3.32
N GLU A 119 -0.07 -14.62 4.39
CA GLU A 119 -0.54 -14.10 5.67
C GLU A 119 0.41 -13.05 6.26
N LEU A 120 1.73 -13.31 6.17
CA LEU A 120 2.72 -12.31 6.59
C LEU A 120 2.63 -11.04 5.75
N ALA A 121 2.52 -11.15 4.42
CA ALA A 121 2.41 -9.99 3.53
C ALA A 121 1.16 -9.16 3.82
N GLN A 122 0.01 -9.79 4.06
CA GLN A 122 -1.24 -9.10 4.41
C GLN A 122 -1.12 -8.29 5.70
N VAL A 123 -0.29 -8.70 6.63
CA VAL A 123 -0.07 -7.98 7.91
C VAL A 123 1.01 -6.91 7.77
N PHE A 124 2.17 -7.24 7.19
CA PHE A 124 3.35 -6.39 7.23
C PHE A 124 3.51 -5.46 6.01
N LEU A 125 2.74 -5.72 4.94
CA LEU A 125 2.66 -4.93 3.71
C LEU A 125 1.21 -4.46 3.44
N PRO A 126 0.53 -3.79 4.38
CA PRO A 126 -0.91 -3.51 4.29
C PRO A 126 -1.28 -2.49 3.20
N THR A 127 -0.30 -1.83 2.60
CA THR A 127 -0.49 -0.84 1.52
C THR A 127 -0.32 -1.42 0.12
N GLU A 128 0.05 -2.70 0.00
CA GLU A 128 0.20 -3.35 -1.30
C GLU A 128 -1.15 -3.60 -1.98
N SER A 129 -1.19 -3.38 -3.29
CA SER A 129 -2.42 -3.51 -4.09
C SER A 129 -2.83 -4.95 -4.38
N SER A 130 -1.90 -5.88 -4.23
CA SER A 130 -2.09 -7.31 -4.46
C SER A 130 -1.13 -8.12 -3.59
N PHE A 131 -1.57 -9.32 -3.21
CA PHE A 131 -0.73 -10.28 -2.48
C PHE A 131 -0.34 -11.49 -3.33
N ARG A 132 -0.40 -11.36 -4.66
CA ARG A 132 0.16 -12.35 -5.59
C ARG A 132 1.67 -12.20 -5.61
N LEU A 133 2.40 -13.31 -5.69
CA LEU A 133 3.86 -13.32 -5.62
C LEU A 133 4.51 -12.39 -6.65
N GLY A 134 4.09 -12.44 -7.91
CA GLY A 134 4.61 -11.58 -8.97
C GLY A 134 4.37 -10.09 -8.72
N ASP A 135 3.13 -9.72 -8.31
CA ASP A 135 2.78 -8.32 -8.04
C ASP A 135 3.58 -7.77 -6.84
N LEU A 136 3.77 -8.60 -5.78
CA LEU A 136 4.61 -8.24 -4.64
C LEU A 136 6.07 -8.10 -5.03
N ALA A 137 6.61 -9.02 -5.84
CA ALA A 137 7.98 -8.95 -6.33
C ALA A 137 8.24 -7.64 -7.09
N ASP A 138 7.33 -7.27 -7.98
CA ASP A 138 7.43 -6.03 -8.77
C ASP A 138 7.39 -4.78 -7.86
N SER A 139 6.49 -4.75 -6.87
CA SER A 139 6.32 -3.59 -5.98
C SER A 139 7.52 -3.35 -5.08
N ILE A 140 8.18 -4.43 -4.62
CA ILE A 140 9.37 -4.35 -3.75
C ILE A 140 10.70 -4.37 -4.54
N GLY A 141 10.62 -4.37 -5.89
CA GLY A 141 11.76 -4.27 -6.79
C GLY A 141 12.59 -5.54 -6.96
N PHE A 142 12.03 -6.70 -6.68
CA PHE A 142 12.64 -7.99 -6.98
C PHE A 142 12.36 -8.39 -8.43
N ARG A 143 13.40 -8.89 -9.10
CA ARG A 143 13.24 -9.46 -10.44
C ARG A 143 12.62 -10.85 -10.34
N HIS A 144 11.56 -11.08 -11.10
CA HIS A 144 10.93 -12.37 -11.27
C HIS A 144 11.04 -12.79 -12.73
N ASP A 145 12.22 -13.31 -13.09
CA ASP A 145 12.57 -13.53 -14.51
C ASP A 145 11.80 -14.69 -15.15
N ASN A 146 11.40 -15.70 -14.36
CA ASN A 146 10.69 -16.88 -14.87
C ASN A 146 9.48 -17.23 -13.95
N PRO A 147 8.39 -16.46 -14.01
CA PRO A 147 7.18 -16.80 -13.27
C PRO A 147 6.64 -18.19 -13.66
N HIS A 148 6.08 -18.89 -12.68
CA HIS A 148 5.58 -20.24 -12.82
C HIS A 148 6.66 -21.28 -13.16
N GLN A 149 7.84 -21.09 -12.58
CA GLN A 149 8.88 -22.10 -12.44
C GLN A 149 9.23 -22.23 -10.95
N ALA A 150 9.10 -23.44 -10.40
CA ALA A 150 9.18 -23.65 -8.96
C ALA A 150 10.51 -23.20 -8.33
N ASP A 151 11.62 -23.27 -9.03
CA ASP A 151 12.90 -22.74 -8.56
C ASP A 151 12.91 -21.22 -8.48
N SER A 152 12.39 -20.54 -9.50
CA SER A 152 12.26 -19.09 -9.54
C SER A 152 11.26 -18.59 -8.50
N ASP A 153 10.10 -19.23 -8.38
CA ASP A 153 9.04 -18.84 -7.44
C ASP A 153 9.48 -19.06 -5.98
N ALA A 154 10.20 -20.17 -5.70
CA ALA A 154 10.81 -20.39 -4.40
C ALA A 154 11.88 -19.32 -4.06
N GLU A 155 12.69 -18.88 -5.03
CA GLU A 155 13.69 -17.83 -4.80
C GLU A 155 13.05 -16.47 -4.52
N VAL A 156 12.04 -16.09 -5.28
CA VAL A 156 11.27 -14.85 -5.05
C VAL A 156 10.52 -14.91 -3.72
N THR A 157 9.93 -16.06 -3.37
CA THR A 157 9.27 -16.27 -2.08
C THR A 157 10.26 -16.15 -0.93
N ALA A 158 11.48 -16.66 -1.08
CA ALA A 158 12.55 -16.51 -0.07
C ALA A 158 12.98 -15.05 0.09
N ALA A 159 13.09 -14.30 -1.01
CA ALA A 159 13.40 -12.88 -0.97
C ALA A 159 12.27 -12.08 -0.28
N LEU A 160 11.01 -12.37 -0.60
CA LEU A 160 9.84 -11.78 0.06
C LEU A 160 9.82 -12.10 1.57
N PHE A 161 10.08 -13.36 1.94
CA PHE A 161 10.12 -13.78 3.33
C PHE A 161 11.18 -13.00 4.13
N LEU A 162 12.39 -12.86 3.57
CA LEU A 162 13.47 -12.09 4.20
C LEU A 162 13.16 -10.60 4.26
N TYR A 163 12.51 -10.04 3.25
CA TYR A 163 12.07 -8.65 3.23
C TYR A 163 11.04 -8.36 4.34
N ILE A 164 10.05 -9.26 4.50
CA ILE A 164 9.07 -9.13 5.58
C ILE A 164 9.75 -9.29 6.96
N GLU A 165 10.70 -10.22 7.10
CA GLU A 165 11.47 -10.35 8.34
C GLU A 165 12.21 -9.06 8.70
N ALA A 166 12.82 -8.38 7.71
CA ALA A 166 13.48 -7.09 7.93
C ALA A 166 12.48 -6.04 8.44
N ILE A 167 11.30 -5.93 7.82
CA ILE A 167 10.23 -5.04 8.28
C ILE A 167 9.83 -5.35 9.74
N MET A 168 9.62 -6.64 10.07
CA MET A 168 9.26 -7.04 11.43
C MET A 168 10.34 -6.64 12.45
N ARG A 169 11.62 -6.76 12.05
CA ARG A 169 12.75 -6.37 12.88
C ARG A 169 12.89 -4.85 13.04
N GLU A 170 12.43 -4.06 12.08
CA GLU A 170 12.41 -2.60 12.16
C GLU A 170 11.23 -2.06 12.99
N LEU A 171 10.09 -2.76 13.00
CA LEU A 171 8.91 -2.31 13.74
C LEU A 171 9.20 -2.09 15.23
N PRO A 172 8.58 -1.09 15.89
CA PRO A 172 8.69 -0.91 17.33
C PRO A 172 8.23 -2.15 18.10
N ARG A 173 8.93 -2.45 19.22
CA ARG A 173 8.59 -3.60 20.07
C ARG A 173 7.13 -3.57 20.52
N THR A 174 6.60 -2.38 20.82
CA THR A 174 5.19 -2.22 21.23
C THR A 174 4.23 -2.67 20.15
N THR A 175 4.45 -2.26 18.89
CA THR A 175 3.65 -2.69 17.73
C THR A 175 3.74 -4.20 17.54
N LEU A 176 4.95 -4.75 17.50
CA LEU A 176 5.15 -6.19 17.30
C LEU A 176 4.56 -7.02 18.44
N LYS A 177 4.56 -6.51 19.68
CA LYS A 177 3.89 -7.16 20.82
C LYS A 177 2.38 -7.24 20.62
N GLN A 178 1.74 -6.19 20.16
CA GLN A 178 0.30 -6.20 19.87
C GLN A 178 -0.03 -7.14 18.71
N ILE A 179 0.78 -7.14 17.64
CA ILE A 179 0.64 -8.07 16.52
C ILE A 179 0.77 -9.52 17.02
N ALA A 180 1.75 -9.82 17.86
CA ALA A 180 1.94 -11.16 18.42
C ALA A 180 0.72 -11.63 19.24
N LEU A 181 0.07 -10.73 20.01
CA LEU A 181 -1.14 -11.05 20.74
C LEU A 181 -2.34 -11.36 19.81
N LEU A 182 -2.41 -10.70 18.65
CA LEU A 182 -3.48 -10.88 17.66
C LEU A 182 -3.23 -12.07 16.73
N SER A 183 -1.97 -12.54 16.60
CA SER A 183 -1.54 -13.52 15.61
C SER A 183 -2.03 -14.96 15.85
N GLY A 184 -2.64 -15.25 17.01
CA GLY A 184 -3.07 -16.60 17.36
C GLY A 184 -4.06 -17.26 16.40
N GLN A 185 -4.69 -16.51 15.49
CA GLN A 185 -5.57 -17.00 14.44
C GLN A 185 -4.83 -17.28 13.12
N MET A 186 -3.54 -16.96 13.00
CA MET A 186 -2.76 -17.22 11.81
C MET A 186 -2.52 -18.71 11.60
N GLY A 187 -2.40 -19.10 10.34
CA GLY A 187 -2.24 -20.50 9.98
C GLY A 187 -0.89 -21.09 10.37
N MET A 188 -0.87 -22.39 10.52
CA MET A 188 0.33 -23.16 10.85
C MET A 188 1.07 -22.60 12.08
N GLN A 189 2.39 -22.40 12.01
CA GLN A 189 3.22 -21.80 13.07
C GLN A 189 3.64 -20.35 12.76
N THR A 190 2.89 -19.63 11.93
CA THR A 190 3.17 -18.22 11.58
C THR A 190 3.17 -17.32 12.83
N SER A 191 2.25 -17.58 13.77
CA SER A 191 2.23 -16.89 15.07
C SER A 191 3.51 -17.12 15.89
N ASP A 192 4.02 -18.36 15.94
CA ASP A 192 5.24 -18.70 16.70
C ASP A 192 6.47 -18.00 16.11
N TYR A 193 6.50 -17.83 14.79
CA TYR A 193 7.55 -17.07 14.11
C TYR A 193 7.56 -15.59 14.54
N ILE A 194 6.39 -14.94 14.57
CA ILE A 194 6.24 -13.55 15.04
C ILE A 194 6.70 -13.43 16.51
N HIS A 195 6.30 -14.36 17.37
CA HIS A 195 6.74 -14.40 18.77
C HIS A 195 8.25 -14.62 18.90
N GLY A 196 8.85 -15.40 17.99
CA GLY A 196 10.30 -15.61 17.94
C GLY A 196 11.05 -14.30 17.71
N ILE A 197 10.65 -13.52 16.69
CA ILE A 197 11.25 -12.21 16.39
C ILE A 197 11.03 -11.23 17.55
N LEU A 198 9.84 -11.21 18.16
CA LEU A 198 9.56 -10.36 19.30
C LEU A 198 10.51 -10.60 20.50
N LYS A 199 10.89 -11.86 20.76
CA LYS A 199 11.82 -12.22 21.84
C LYS A 199 13.22 -11.64 21.62
N GLU A 200 13.65 -11.55 20.37
CA GLU A 200 14.97 -11.02 20.00
C GLU A 200 15.03 -9.50 19.98
N LYS A 201 13.87 -8.82 20.04
CA LYS A 201 13.75 -7.38 19.82
C LYS A 201 13.99 -6.53 21.07
N GLY A 202 14.84 -5.51 20.93
CA GLY A 202 15.06 -4.45 21.93
C GLY A 202 13.87 -3.49 22.11
N PRO A 203 13.90 -2.62 23.12
CA PRO A 203 12.84 -1.65 23.43
C PRO A 203 12.92 -0.35 22.60
N GLU A 204 13.81 -0.27 21.62
CA GLU A 204 14.07 0.95 20.86
C GLU A 204 12.83 1.44 20.08
N LEU A 205 12.63 2.77 20.12
CA LEU A 205 11.60 3.48 19.37
C LEU A 205 12.30 4.54 18.51
N ALA A 206 11.99 4.56 17.21
CA ALA A 206 12.54 5.56 16.30
C ALA A 206 12.08 6.98 16.68
N GLU A 207 12.89 7.99 16.38
CA GLU A 207 12.65 9.38 16.80
C GLU A 207 11.37 9.99 16.17
N ASP A 208 10.99 9.52 14.98
CA ASP A 208 9.78 9.94 14.26
C ASP A 208 8.50 9.23 14.74
N LEU A 209 8.60 8.36 15.74
CA LEU A 209 7.48 7.63 16.33
C LEU A 209 7.18 8.08 17.76
N GLU A 210 5.93 7.89 18.18
CA GLU A 210 5.46 8.10 19.54
C GLU A 210 4.50 6.98 19.95
N VAL A 211 4.41 6.74 21.26
CA VAL A 211 3.49 5.71 21.82
C VAL A 211 2.38 6.41 22.60
N ILE A 212 1.14 6.23 22.18
CA ILE A 212 -0.04 6.77 22.84
C ILE A 212 -0.98 5.62 23.18
N ASP A 213 -1.30 5.47 24.44
CA ASP A 213 -2.18 4.41 24.99
C ASP A 213 -1.86 3.01 24.41
N GLY A 214 -0.56 2.69 24.29
CA GLY A 214 -0.07 1.42 23.78
C GLY A 214 -0.10 1.26 22.26
N ILE A 215 -0.54 2.25 21.49
CA ILE A 215 -0.46 2.26 20.02
C ILE A 215 0.73 3.15 19.62
N VAL A 216 1.54 2.65 18.70
CA VAL A 216 2.62 3.42 18.09
C VAL A 216 2.11 4.18 16.88
N LEU A 217 2.37 5.46 16.86
CA LEU A 217 1.95 6.37 15.81
C LEU A 217 3.17 7.10 15.22
N ARG A 218 3.15 7.34 13.91
CA ARG A 218 4.07 8.29 13.31
C ARG A 218 3.75 9.70 13.79
N LYS A 219 4.78 10.42 14.23
CA LYS A 219 4.66 11.84 14.60
C LYS A 219 4.22 12.64 13.38
N LYS A 220 3.21 13.46 13.57
CA LYS A 220 2.65 14.29 12.50
C LYS A 220 3.32 15.66 12.50
N THR A 221 3.75 16.08 11.31
CA THR A 221 4.24 17.44 11.08
C THR A 221 3.22 18.24 10.29
N VAL A 222 3.02 19.49 10.68
CA VAL A 222 2.26 20.45 9.88
C VAL A 222 3.29 21.39 9.25
N PRO A 223 3.50 21.33 7.93
CA PRO A 223 4.35 22.30 7.26
C PRO A 223 3.81 23.70 7.50
N LEU A 224 4.65 24.60 8.02
CA LEU A 224 4.27 26.00 8.14
C LEU A 224 4.28 26.63 6.75
N PHE A 225 3.25 27.41 6.46
CA PHE A 225 3.24 28.23 5.26
C PHE A 225 4.12 29.46 5.53
N GLU A 226 5.32 29.48 4.97
CA GLU A 226 6.17 30.64 5.01
C GLU A 226 5.69 31.64 3.95
N SER A 227 4.89 32.60 4.39
CA SER A 227 4.56 33.78 3.58
C SER A 227 5.83 34.62 3.43
N THR A 228 6.60 34.38 2.40
CA THR A 228 7.56 35.36 1.96
C THR A 228 6.77 36.52 1.33
N HIS A 229 6.95 37.74 1.84
CA HIS A 229 6.33 38.96 1.30
C HIS A 229 6.83 39.33 -0.12
N PHE A 230 7.21 38.34 -0.90
CA PHE A 230 7.55 38.51 -2.30
C PHE A 230 6.28 38.52 -3.13
N GLN A 231 5.78 39.72 -3.47
CA GLN A 231 4.77 39.86 -4.53
C GLN A 231 5.45 39.60 -5.88
N GLU A 232 5.51 38.34 -6.23
CA GLU A 232 5.97 37.93 -7.55
C GLU A 232 4.92 38.32 -8.59
N THR A 233 5.36 38.98 -9.66
CA THR A 233 4.46 39.36 -10.75
C THR A 233 4.20 38.16 -11.66
N TYR A 234 2.94 37.86 -11.93
CA TYR A 234 2.54 36.80 -12.86
C TYR A 234 3.12 37.05 -14.27
N PRO A 235 3.82 36.08 -14.88
CA PRO A 235 4.40 36.21 -16.21
C PRO A 235 3.28 36.15 -17.27
N LYS A 236 2.93 37.29 -17.88
CA LYS A 236 1.81 37.39 -18.84
C LYS A 236 2.23 37.02 -20.27
N VAL A 237 3.44 37.39 -20.68
CA VAL A 237 3.90 37.20 -22.05
C VAL A 237 4.71 35.91 -22.23
N LYS A 238 4.89 35.51 -23.50
CA LYS A 238 5.59 34.26 -23.84
C LYS A 238 7.02 34.20 -23.27
N THR A 239 7.80 35.23 -23.47
CA THR A 239 9.20 35.30 -23.03
C THR A 239 9.37 35.15 -21.52
N GLU A 240 8.49 35.79 -20.76
CA GLU A 240 8.47 35.69 -19.29
C GLU A 240 8.13 34.27 -18.84
N LYS A 241 7.13 33.63 -19.49
CA LYS A 241 6.77 32.23 -19.20
C LYS A 241 7.88 31.26 -19.54
N GLU A 242 8.50 31.42 -20.71
CA GLU A 242 9.64 30.57 -21.13
C GLU A 242 10.84 30.71 -20.17
N GLN A 243 11.12 31.94 -19.72
CA GLN A 243 12.17 32.16 -18.69
C GLN A 243 11.81 31.48 -17.37
N ARG A 244 10.55 31.59 -16.95
CA ARG A 244 10.08 30.98 -15.68
C ARG A 244 10.06 29.46 -15.76
N PHE A 245 9.60 28.89 -16.87
CA PHE A 245 9.50 27.45 -17.07
C PHE A 245 10.88 26.77 -17.15
N GLY A 246 11.90 27.45 -17.69
CA GLY A 246 13.23 26.90 -17.81
C GLY A 246 13.25 25.57 -18.54
N GLN A 247 13.90 24.58 -17.94
CA GLN A 247 13.94 23.20 -18.46
C GLN A 247 12.82 22.29 -17.90
N HIS A 248 12.02 22.77 -16.95
CA HIS A 248 11.05 21.94 -16.24
C HIS A 248 9.68 21.86 -16.95
N LEU A 249 9.26 22.93 -17.61
CA LEU A 249 8.01 23.00 -18.36
C LEU A 249 8.22 23.51 -19.78
N VAL A 250 7.55 22.85 -20.73
CA VAL A 250 7.57 23.30 -22.13
C VAL A 250 6.46 24.30 -22.37
N TYR A 251 6.81 25.46 -22.95
CA TYR A 251 5.82 26.45 -23.37
C TYR A 251 4.90 25.90 -24.45
N ARG A 252 3.59 25.95 -24.20
CA ARG A 252 2.53 25.60 -25.16
C ARG A 252 1.55 26.77 -25.28
N LYS A 253 1.36 27.28 -26.50
CA LYS A 253 0.57 28.48 -26.75
C LYS A 253 -0.87 28.40 -26.23
N GLN A 254 -1.53 27.25 -26.41
CA GLN A 254 -2.91 27.03 -25.94
C GLN A 254 -2.98 27.00 -24.41
N GLN A 255 -2.05 26.30 -23.75
CA GLN A 255 -1.96 26.28 -22.30
C GLN A 255 -1.65 27.65 -21.71
N ALA A 256 -0.78 28.44 -22.36
CA ALA A 256 -0.49 29.81 -21.93
C ALA A 256 -1.71 30.75 -22.06
N ARG A 257 -2.56 30.53 -23.07
CA ARG A 257 -3.86 31.25 -23.18
C ARG A 257 -4.79 30.90 -22.03
N LEU A 258 -4.90 29.58 -21.69
CA LEU A 258 -5.67 29.12 -20.54
C LEU A 258 -5.16 29.76 -19.24
N MET A 259 -3.84 29.73 -19.00
CA MET A 259 -3.23 30.35 -17.83
C MET A 259 -3.58 31.83 -17.70
N ASN A 260 -3.49 32.57 -18.81
CA ASN A 260 -3.82 34.00 -18.81
C ASN A 260 -5.32 34.26 -18.61
N ALA A 261 -6.19 33.43 -19.16
CA ALA A 261 -7.63 33.55 -18.95
C ALA A 261 -8.02 33.33 -17.48
N VAL A 262 -7.45 32.27 -16.85
CA VAL A 262 -7.65 31.98 -15.43
C VAL A 262 -7.14 33.12 -14.54
N TYR A 263 -5.90 33.59 -14.78
CA TYR A 263 -5.32 34.71 -14.03
C TYR A 263 -6.16 35.98 -14.14
N THR A 264 -6.60 36.34 -15.35
CA THR A 264 -7.41 37.52 -15.59
C THR A 264 -8.76 37.43 -14.92
N HIS A 265 -9.41 36.28 -14.98
CA HIS A 265 -10.69 36.04 -14.31
C HIS A 265 -10.59 36.19 -12.79
N TYR A 266 -9.54 35.63 -12.17
CA TYR A 266 -9.36 35.75 -10.72
C TYR A 266 -8.94 37.15 -10.25
N THR A 267 -8.33 37.95 -11.13
CA THR A 267 -7.97 39.36 -10.80
C THR A 267 -9.01 40.38 -11.16
N GLN A 268 -9.96 40.03 -12.05
CA GLN A 268 -11.07 40.90 -12.51
C GLN A 268 -12.37 40.11 -12.32
N PRO A 269 -13.04 40.22 -11.18
CA PRO A 269 -14.16 39.35 -10.85
C PRO A 269 -15.36 39.55 -11.76
N GLU A 270 -15.44 38.74 -12.79
CA GLU A 270 -16.65 38.47 -13.56
C GLU A 270 -17.35 37.23 -12.99
N LYS A 271 -18.64 37.06 -13.30
CA LYS A 271 -19.51 36.12 -12.59
C LYS A 271 -19.02 34.65 -12.61
N ASN A 272 -18.64 34.12 -13.76
CA ASN A 272 -18.09 32.74 -13.91
C ASN A 272 -17.30 32.65 -15.20
N LEU A 273 -16.23 31.82 -15.22
CA LEU A 273 -15.47 31.48 -16.41
C LEU A 273 -15.67 30.00 -16.72
N ILE A 274 -16.19 29.69 -17.89
CA ILE A 274 -16.30 28.31 -18.40
C ILE A 274 -15.26 28.14 -19.51
N ILE A 275 -14.42 27.12 -19.40
CA ILE A 275 -13.37 26.83 -20.38
C ILE A 275 -13.57 25.40 -20.89
N GLU A 276 -13.73 25.28 -22.20
CA GLU A 276 -13.64 24.01 -22.88
C GLU A 276 -12.21 23.82 -23.41
N ALA A 277 -11.60 22.67 -23.07
CA ALA A 277 -10.22 22.39 -23.40
C ALA A 277 -10.03 20.89 -23.69
N GLU A 278 -9.30 20.58 -24.77
CA GLU A 278 -9.00 19.21 -25.19
C GLU A 278 -8.16 18.44 -24.15
N THR A 279 -8.29 17.12 -24.15
CA THR A 279 -7.44 16.24 -23.35
C THR A 279 -5.97 16.37 -23.78
N GLY A 280 -5.04 16.32 -22.81
CA GLY A 280 -3.61 16.46 -23.10
C GLY A 280 -3.09 17.88 -23.28
N MET A 281 -3.96 18.92 -23.25
CA MET A 281 -3.53 20.31 -23.33
C MET A 281 -2.76 20.80 -22.09
N GLY A 282 -2.84 20.07 -20.97
CA GLY A 282 -2.22 20.43 -19.69
C GLY A 282 -3.11 21.38 -18.87
N LYS A 283 -4.40 21.09 -18.81
CA LYS A 283 -5.41 21.87 -18.05
C LYS A 283 -4.98 22.12 -16.60
N THR A 284 -4.54 21.06 -15.91
CA THR A 284 -4.17 21.12 -14.49
C THR A 284 -3.07 22.14 -14.22
N ILE A 285 -1.98 22.08 -14.95
CA ILE A 285 -0.91 23.09 -14.86
C ILE A 285 -1.43 24.46 -15.30
N GLY A 286 -2.32 24.46 -16.29
CA GLY A 286 -2.97 25.67 -16.84
C GLY A 286 -3.73 26.47 -15.82
N TYR A 287 -4.31 25.87 -14.78
CA TYR A 287 -5.00 26.56 -13.70
C TYR A 287 -4.18 26.65 -12.40
N LEU A 288 -3.34 25.70 -12.08
CA LEU A 288 -2.50 25.73 -10.87
C LEU A 288 -1.44 26.82 -10.94
N PHE A 289 -0.74 26.94 -12.09
CA PHE A 289 0.32 27.91 -12.24
C PHE A 289 -0.13 29.36 -12.04
N PRO A 290 -1.20 29.87 -12.70
CA PRO A 290 -1.67 31.25 -12.43
C PRO A 290 -2.24 31.43 -11.02
N ALA A 291 -2.89 30.43 -10.45
CA ALA A 291 -3.44 30.51 -9.11
C ALA A 291 -2.35 30.73 -8.04
N ALA A 292 -1.16 30.14 -8.25
CA ALA A 292 -0.03 30.27 -7.32
C ALA A 292 0.40 31.71 -7.02
N TYR A 293 0.07 32.64 -7.91
CA TYR A 293 0.37 34.09 -7.73
C TYR A 293 -0.71 34.84 -6.94
N LEU A 294 -1.79 34.17 -6.54
CA LEU A 294 -2.98 34.83 -5.97
C LEU A 294 -3.39 34.21 -4.63
N VAL A 295 -3.16 32.91 -4.45
CA VAL A 295 -3.71 32.14 -3.35
C VAL A 295 -2.85 32.22 -2.09
N THR A 296 -3.51 32.25 -0.94
CA THR A 296 -2.91 32.20 0.39
C THR A 296 -3.66 31.17 1.25
N PRO A 297 -3.16 30.77 2.42
CA PRO A 297 -3.92 29.92 3.33
C PRO A 297 -5.26 30.55 3.80
N GLU A 298 -5.33 31.88 3.89
CA GLU A 298 -6.56 32.61 4.25
C GLU A 298 -7.55 32.67 3.11
N ASN A 299 -7.08 32.57 1.85
CA ASN A 299 -7.89 32.58 0.65
C ASN A 299 -7.37 31.53 -0.35
N PRO A 300 -7.54 30.22 -0.04
CA PRO A 300 -6.97 29.12 -0.82
C PRO A 300 -7.74 28.88 -2.12
N LEU A 301 -7.08 28.26 -3.11
CA LEU A 301 -7.80 27.68 -4.25
C LEU A 301 -8.47 26.37 -3.80
N ILE A 302 -9.79 26.29 -3.99
CA ILE A 302 -10.54 25.03 -3.85
C ILE A 302 -10.65 24.39 -5.23
N VAL A 303 -10.03 23.20 -5.40
CA VAL A 303 -10.10 22.42 -6.64
C VAL A 303 -11.02 21.23 -6.43
N SER A 304 -12.10 21.15 -7.18
CA SER A 304 -13.00 20.02 -7.19
C SER A 304 -12.77 19.15 -8.43
N THR A 305 -12.59 17.84 -8.24
CA THR A 305 -12.38 16.87 -9.33
C THR A 305 -13.42 15.76 -9.30
N SER A 306 -13.52 15.00 -10.41
CA SER A 306 -14.54 13.96 -10.54
C SER A 306 -14.14 12.62 -9.90
N SER A 307 -12.83 12.36 -9.64
CA SER A 307 -12.37 11.06 -9.17
C SER A 307 -11.18 11.14 -8.23
N ILE A 308 -11.02 10.11 -7.38
CA ILE A 308 -9.86 9.94 -6.49
C ILE A 308 -8.56 9.84 -7.29
N LEU A 309 -8.59 9.20 -8.46
CA LEU A 309 -7.41 9.08 -9.32
C LEU A 309 -6.88 10.46 -9.75
N LEU A 310 -7.77 11.37 -10.17
CA LEU A 310 -7.40 12.74 -10.52
C LEU A 310 -6.89 13.53 -9.31
N GLN A 311 -7.49 13.35 -8.14
CA GLN A 311 -7.00 13.95 -6.90
C GLN A 311 -5.56 13.53 -6.61
N ASN A 312 -5.26 12.24 -6.68
CA ASN A 312 -3.93 11.69 -6.47
C ASN A 312 -2.94 12.17 -7.53
N GLN A 313 -3.37 12.30 -8.79
CA GLN A 313 -2.53 12.86 -9.86
C GLN A 313 -2.17 14.33 -9.55
N ILE A 314 -3.12 15.16 -9.17
CA ILE A 314 -2.87 16.57 -8.86
C ILE A 314 -1.88 16.69 -7.72
N ILE A 315 -2.07 15.97 -6.59
CA ILE A 315 -1.24 16.13 -5.41
C ILE A 315 0.16 15.53 -5.57
N ASN A 316 0.27 14.37 -6.23
CA ASN A 316 1.54 13.62 -6.31
C ASN A 316 2.37 13.94 -7.57
N LYS A 317 1.77 14.53 -8.61
CA LYS A 317 2.46 14.80 -9.88
C LYS A 317 2.39 16.27 -10.29
N ASP A 318 1.18 16.84 -10.37
CA ASP A 318 1.01 18.16 -10.99
C ASP A 318 1.47 19.30 -10.05
N ILE A 319 1.15 19.24 -8.76
CA ILE A 319 1.65 20.20 -7.75
C ILE A 319 3.17 20.18 -7.65
N PRO A 320 3.86 19.03 -7.46
CA PRO A 320 5.32 18.99 -7.47
C PRO A 320 5.93 19.54 -8.76
N LEU A 321 5.33 19.27 -9.92
CA LEU A 321 5.83 19.78 -11.20
C LEU A 321 5.71 21.30 -11.31
N VAL A 322 4.57 21.86 -10.89
CA VAL A 322 4.36 23.32 -10.88
C VAL A 322 5.31 23.99 -9.88
N ASN A 323 5.52 23.38 -8.73
CA ASN A 323 6.43 23.91 -7.69
C ASN A 323 7.88 24.04 -8.15
N GLN A 324 8.33 23.25 -9.17
CA GLN A 324 9.68 23.40 -9.73
C GLN A 324 9.92 24.73 -10.45
N VAL A 325 8.85 25.43 -10.82
CA VAL A 325 8.92 26.70 -11.57
C VAL A 325 8.38 27.90 -10.76
N LEU A 326 7.95 27.68 -9.54
CA LEU A 326 7.48 28.71 -8.62
C LEU A 326 8.57 29.11 -7.63
N GLN A 327 8.59 30.38 -7.22
CA GLN A 327 9.41 30.82 -6.07
C GLN A 327 8.72 30.48 -4.75
N GLN A 328 7.39 30.66 -4.70
CA GLN A 328 6.58 30.26 -3.57
C GLN A 328 5.82 28.99 -3.93
N PRO A 329 6.11 27.85 -3.31
CA PRO A 329 5.47 26.60 -3.66
C PRO A 329 4.00 26.58 -3.23
N LEU A 330 3.18 25.91 -4.04
CA LEU A 330 1.83 25.51 -3.65
C LEU A 330 1.89 24.46 -2.56
N GLN A 331 1.20 24.70 -1.46
CA GLN A 331 0.98 23.72 -0.41
C GLN A 331 -0.44 23.20 -0.54
N ALA A 332 -0.55 21.97 -1.01
CA ALA A 332 -1.83 21.34 -1.28
C ALA A 332 -2.20 20.31 -0.22
N VAL A 333 -3.47 20.20 0.09
CA VAL A 333 -4.02 19.13 0.92
C VAL A 333 -5.25 18.51 0.27
N LEU A 334 -5.32 17.17 0.32
CA LEU A 334 -6.48 16.41 -0.11
C LEU A 334 -7.48 16.37 1.05
N VAL A 335 -8.69 16.87 0.80
CA VAL A 335 -9.77 16.95 1.79
C VAL A 335 -10.87 15.96 1.41
N LYS A 336 -11.07 14.96 2.25
CA LYS A 336 -12.12 13.95 2.12
C LYS A 336 -13.07 14.00 3.31
N SER A 337 -14.20 13.34 3.19
CA SER A 337 -15.12 13.16 4.32
C SER A 337 -14.39 12.49 5.49
N HIS A 338 -14.69 12.90 6.72
CA HIS A 338 -14.13 12.29 7.93
C HIS A 338 -14.25 10.76 7.98
N ARG A 339 -15.22 10.17 7.28
CA ARG A 339 -15.41 8.71 7.19
C ARG A 339 -14.30 7.97 6.44
N HIS A 340 -13.45 8.68 5.72
CA HIS A 340 -12.26 8.10 5.08
C HIS A 340 -11.09 7.93 6.06
N TYR A 341 -11.17 8.50 7.25
CA TYR A 341 -10.08 8.50 8.22
C TYR A 341 -10.36 7.56 9.38
N ILE A 342 -9.27 7.00 9.94
CA ILE A 342 -9.34 6.18 11.14
C ILE A 342 -9.62 7.04 12.38
N ASP A 343 -10.48 6.53 13.26
CA ASP A 343 -10.67 7.00 14.64
C ASP A 343 -9.81 6.13 15.57
N LEU A 344 -8.73 6.69 16.08
CA LEU A 344 -7.76 5.97 16.90
C LEU A 344 -8.36 5.45 18.22
N GLN A 345 -9.27 6.20 18.84
CA GLN A 345 -9.94 5.79 20.07
C GLN A 345 -10.84 4.58 19.83
N ARG A 346 -11.58 4.59 18.72
CA ARG A 346 -12.43 3.47 18.32
C ARG A 346 -11.60 2.26 17.90
N PHE A 347 -10.49 2.48 17.19
CA PHE A 347 -9.57 1.40 16.85
C PHE A 347 -8.99 0.75 18.12
N LYS A 348 -8.53 1.55 19.08
CA LYS A 348 -8.05 1.03 20.38
C LYS A 348 -9.11 0.17 21.07
N ALA A 349 -10.37 0.61 21.07
CA ALA A 349 -11.45 -0.16 21.66
C ALA A 349 -11.68 -1.53 20.99
N THR A 350 -11.38 -1.66 19.67
CA THR A 350 -11.47 -2.98 19.01
C THR A 350 -10.34 -3.93 19.42
N LEU A 351 -9.18 -3.41 19.79
CA LEU A 351 -8.04 -4.24 20.25
C LEU A 351 -8.27 -4.86 21.61
N ASP A 352 -9.17 -4.29 22.41
CA ASP A 352 -9.51 -4.76 23.77
C ASP A 352 -10.66 -5.80 23.75
N GLN A 353 -11.22 -6.12 22.56
CA GLN A 353 -12.30 -7.08 22.41
C GLN A 353 -11.79 -8.47 22.04
N PRO A 354 -12.51 -9.55 22.41
CA PRO A 354 -12.19 -10.90 21.95
C PRO A 354 -12.23 -11.00 20.41
N ILE A 355 -11.26 -11.68 19.83
CA ILE A 355 -11.17 -11.86 18.39
C ILE A 355 -11.82 -13.18 18.01
N GLU A 356 -12.93 -13.13 17.29
CA GLU A 356 -13.66 -14.30 16.84
C GLU A 356 -13.34 -14.70 15.38
N GLN A 357 -12.82 -13.76 14.57
CA GLN A 357 -12.59 -13.97 13.14
C GLN A 357 -11.15 -13.66 12.73
N LYS A 358 -10.53 -14.62 12.04
CA LYS A 358 -9.16 -14.51 11.52
C LYS A 358 -8.92 -13.23 10.71
N GLN A 359 -9.81 -12.91 9.77
CA GLN A 359 -9.66 -11.75 8.90
C GLN A 359 -9.74 -10.42 9.67
N TYR A 360 -10.58 -10.36 10.71
CA TYR A 360 -10.66 -9.20 11.60
C TYR A 360 -9.33 -8.93 12.29
N ALA A 361 -8.70 -9.99 12.85
CA ALA A 361 -7.38 -9.91 13.46
C ALA A 361 -6.28 -9.50 12.45
N GLN A 362 -6.32 -10.05 11.24
CA GLN A 362 -5.35 -9.70 10.19
C GLN A 362 -5.43 -8.21 9.84
N TYR A 363 -6.63 -7.66 9.69
CA TYR A 363 -6.79 -6.22 9.44
C TYR A 363 -6.33 -5.37 10.61
N GLN A 364 -6.62 -5.76 11.86
CA GLN A 364 -6.10 -5.05 13.04
C GLN A 364 -4.57 -5.03 13.05
N MET A 365 -3.92 -6.18 12.78
CA MET A 365 -2.46 -6.27 12.69
C MET A 365 -1.89 -5.38 11.57
N GLY A 366 -2.49 -5.41 10.39
CA GLY A 366 -2.10 -4.55 9.27
C GLY A 366 -2.25 -3.06 9.59
N ILE A 367 -3.33 -2.67 10.26
CA ILE A 367 -3.55 -1.27 10.71
C ILE A 367 -2.47 -0.86 11.71
N LEU A 368 -2.08 -1.72 12.66
CA LEU A 368 -1.00 -1.43 13.60
C LEU A 368 0.34 -1.16 12.89
N VAL A 369 0.65 -1.91 11.83
CA VAL A 369 1.83 -1.66 10.99
C VAL A 369 1.68 -0.33 10.24
N TRP A 370 0.53 -0.10 9.61
CA TRP A 370 0.25 1.11 8.84
C TRP A 370 0.34 2.38 9.69
N LEU A 371 -0.15 2.37 10.92
CA LEU A 371 -0.10 3.51 11.85
C LEU A 371 1.33 3.97 12.19
N THR A 372 2.33 3.10 12.04
CA THR A 372 3.74 3.49 12.17
C THR A 372 4.28 4.24 10.95
N LYS A 373 3.54 4.28 9.84
CA LYS A 373 3.98 4.84 8.56
C LYS A 373 3.10 5.99 8.07
N THR A 374 1.79 5.93 8.31
CA THR A 374 0.83 6.91 7.78
C THR A 374 0.96 8.29 8.45
N GLU A 375 0.90 9.32 7.63
CA GLU A 375 0.79 10.72 8.09
C GLU A 375 -0.65 11.23 8.05
N THR A 376 -1.51 10.60 7.26
CA THR A 376 -2.86 11.09 7.00
C THR A 376 -3.94 10.31 7.74
N GLY A 377 -3.75 9.02 7.99
CA GLY A 377 -4.77 8.14 8.52
C GLY A 377 -5.93 7.86 7.57
N ASP A 378 -5.74 8.11 6.27
CA ASP A 378 -6.74 7.90 5.22
C ASP A 378 -6.76 6.43 4.78
N PHE A 379 -7.90 5.77 4.90
CA PHE A 379 -8.07 4.37 4.50
C PHE A 379 -7.77 4.08 3.02
N ASP A 380 -7.80 5.10 2.16
CA ASP A 380 -7.44 4.92 0.75
C ASP A 380 -5.93 4.62 0.55
N GLU A 381 -5.09 4.81 1.59
CA GLU A 381 -3.70 4.34 1.62
C GLU A 381 -3.60 2.82 1.80
N LEU A 382 -4.64 2.20 2.37
CA LEU A 382 -4.71 0.76 2.58
C LEU A 382 -5.35 0.12 1.35
N ASN A 383 -4.58 -0.64 0.60
CA ASN A 383 -5.11 -1.43 -0.52
C ASN A 383 -5.78 -2.73 -0.05
N LEU A 384 -6.39 -2.69 1.12
CA LEU A 384 -7.13 -3.81 1.69
C LEU A 384 -8.34 -4.15 0.83
N VAL A 385 -8.49 -5.41 0.52
CA VAL A 385 -9.43 -5.95 -0.48
C VAL A 385 -10.90 -5.66 -0.15
N ARG A 386 -11.22 -5.26 1.10
CA ARG A 386 -12.62 -5.03 1.53
C ARG A 386 -12.74 -3.94 2.60
N LEU A 387 -12.81 -2.70 2.17
CA LEU A 387 -13.21 -1.58 3.06
C LEU A 387 -14.68 -1.64 3.52
N ASP A 388 -15.46 -2.61 3.05
CA ASP A 388 -16.81 -2.94 3.53
C ASP A 388 -16.81 -3.90 4.73
N HIS A 389 -15.65 -4.44 5.12
CA HIS A 389 -15.52 -5.31 6.29
C HIS A 389 -15.96 -4.58 7.57
N PRO A 390 -16.65 -5.26 8.52
CA PRO A 390 -17.18 -4.67 9.77
C PRO A 390 -16.18 -3.83 10.56
N LEU A 391 -14.91 -4.25 10.64
CA LEU A 391 -13.86 -3.50 11.31
C LEU A 391 -13.80 -2.04 10.83
N PHE A 392 -13.82 -1.80 9.49
CA PHE A 392 -13.74 -0.43 8.98
C PHE A 392 -14.96 0.41 9.35
N THR A 393 -16.15 -0.20 9.47
CA THR A 393 -17.33 0.49 10.01
C THR A 393 -17.13 0.87 11.47
N ASP A 394 -16.49 -0.02 12.24
CA ASP A 394 -16.26 0.19 13.68
C ASP A 394 -15.24 1.30 13.94
N ILE A 395 -14.21 1.42 13.10
CA ILE A 395 -13.08 2.34 13.32
C ILE A 395 -13.15 3.63 12.50
N ARG A 396 -14.17 3.82 11.63
CA ARG A 396 -14.34 5.07 10.88
C ARG A 396 -14.58 6.25 11.80
N HIS A 397 -13.93 7.37 11.48
CA HIS A 397 -14.08 8.62 12.18
C HIS A 397 -15.50 9.21 12.03
N ARG A 398 -16.05 9.74 13.12
CA ARG A 398 -17.42 10.31 13.16
C ARG A 398 -17.48 11.83 12.99
N GLY A 399 -16.33 12.50 12.97
CA GLY A 399 -16.18 13.95 12.95
C GLY A 399 -15.64 14.48 14.26
N VAL A 400 -14.96 15.64 14.22
CA VAL A 400 -14.27 16.24 15.38
C VAL A 400 -15.22 16.63 16.53
N ALA A 401 -16.51 16.83 16.25
CA ALA A 401 -17.50 17.11 17.28
C ALA A 401 -17.73 15.94 18.26
N PHE A 402 -17.32 14.73 17.90
CA PHE A 402 -17.42 13.54 18.74
C PHE A 402 -16.13 13.22 19.51
N LEU A 403 -15.08 14.02 19.34
CA LEU A 403 -13.82 13.86 20.07
C LEU A 403 -13.88 14.58 21.41
N ALA A 404 -13.63 13.87 22.49
CA ALA A 404 -13.49 14.47 23.81
C ALA A 404 -12.03 14.88 24.06
N LYS A 405 -11.81 16.07 24.62
CA LYS A 405 -10.47 16.67 24.82
C LYS A 405 -9.59 15.90 25.81
N ASP A 406 -10.19 15.14 26.69
CA ASP A 406 -9.55 14.30 27.69
C ASP A 406 -9.16 12.91 27.18
N GLN A 407 -9.51 12.57 25.94
CA GLN A 407 -9.14 11.28 25.35
C GLN A 407 -7.66 11.23 24.96
N PRO A 408 -6.97 10.08 25.13
CA PRO A 408 -5.54 9.95 24.86
C PRO A 408 -5.13 10.35 23.44
N PHE A 409 -5.96 10.06 22.44
CA PHE A 409 -5.66 10.31 21.03
C PHE A 409 -6.13 11.67 20.51
N TYR A 410 -6.66 12.56 21.38
CA TYR A 410 -7.23 13.83 20.94
C TYR A 410 -6.22 14.69 20.12
N GLU A 411 -4.96 14.80 20.57
CA GLU A 411 -3.94 15.60 19.88
C GLU A 411 -3.41 14.92 18.61
N GLN A 412 -3.42 13.60 18.57
CA GLN A 412 -2.96 12.78 17.45
C GLN A 412 -4.07 12.43 16.45
N ASP A 413 -5.29 12.93 16.66
CA ASP A 413 -6.41 12.65 15.76
C ASP A 413 -6.15 13.12 14.32
N PHE A 414 -6.40 12.24 13.35
CA PHE A 414 -6.06 12.49 11.96
C PHE A 414 -6.96 13.54 11.31
N VAL A 415 -8.24 13.64 11.68
CA VAL A 415 -9.14 14.66 11.12
C VAL A 415 -8.80 16.05 11.69
N ARG A 416 -8.44 16.14 12.98
CA ARG A 416 -7.90 17.38 13.55
C ARG A 416 -6.60 17.79 12.87
N HIS A 417 -5.71 16.83 12.60
CA HIS A 417 -4.49 17.09 11.87
C HIS A 417 -4.78 17.58 10.43
N LEU A 418 -5.74 16.97 9.74
CA LEU A 418 -6.22 17.44 8.45
C LEU A 418 -6.63 18.92 8.52
N TYR A 419 -7.42 19.32 9.52
CA TYR A 419 -7.86 20.70 9.65
C TYR A 419 -6.70 21.67 9.93
N ARG A 420 -5.70 21.26 10.73
CA ARG A 420 -4.47 22.04 10.92
C ARG A 420 -3.70 22.21 9.61
N ARG A 421 -3.62 21.15 8.78
CA ARG A 421 -2.98 21.21 7.45
C ARG A 421 -3.76 22.10 6.50
N MET A 422 -5.10 22.01 6.49
CA MET A 422 -5.95 22.90 5.67
C MET A 422 -5.69 24.38 5.98
N ALA A 423 -5.56 24.73 7.26
CA ALA A 423 -5.28 26.10 7.70
C ALA A 423 -3.90 26.62 7.27
N GLN A 424 -2.98 25.76 6.85
CA GLN A 424 -1.64 26.10 6.35
C GLN A 424 -1.48 25.85 4.84
N SER A 425 -2.55 25.47 4.17
CA SER A 425 -2.51 25.12 2.74
C SER A 425 -3.19 26.18 1.88
N ASN A 426 -2.59 26.53 0.76
CA ASN A 426 -3.16 27.47 -0.20
C ASN A 426 -3.87 26.77 -1.38
N VAL A 427 -3.91 25.43 -1.40
CA VAL A 427 -4.71 24.63 -2.35
C VAL A 427 -5.42 23.51 -1.60
N LEU A 428 -6.74 23.46 -1.71
CA LEU A 428 -7.58 22.42 -1.13
C LEU A 428 -8.19 21.57 -2.26
N ILE A 429 -7.90 20.27 -2.28
CA ILE A 429 -8.38 19.37 -3.33
C ILE A 429 -9.52 18.52 -2.76
N VAL A 430 -10.69 18.57 -3.41
CA VAL A 430 -11.90 17.82 -3.02
C VAL A 430 -12.45 17.03 -4.21
N ASN A 431 -13.38 16.12 -3.98
CA ASN A 431 -14.19 15.57 -5.07
C ASN A 431 -15.53 16.29 -5.19
N HIS A 432 -16.18 16.14 -6.35
CA HIS A 432 -17.47 16.80 -6.62
C HIS A 432 -18.55 16.46 -5.59
N ALA A 433 -18.64 15.19 -5.18
CA ALA A 433 -19.61 14.76 -4.19
C ALA A 433 -19.40 15.44 -2.83
N PHE A 434 -18.14 15.59 -2.40
CA PHE A 434 -17.80 16.31 -1.18
C PHE A 434 -18.19 17.79 -1.28
N LEU A 435 -17.83 18.47 -2.38
CA LEU A 435 -18.17 19.88 -2.61
C LEU A 435 -19.67 20.11 -2.57
N MET A 436 -20.47 19.23 -3.21
CA MET A 436 -21.92 19.34 -3.20
C MET A 436 -22.53 19.11 -1.82
N GLN A 437 -21.93 18.22 -1.02
CA GLN A 437 -22.36 18.01 0.37
C GLN A 437 -22.01 19.21 1.26
N GLU A 438 -20.85 19.86 1.04
CA GLU A 438 -20.44 21.04 1.81
C GLU A 438 -21.47 22.18 1.73
N ASN A 439 -22.00 22.45 0.55
CA ASN A 439 -23.03 23.47 0.36
C ASN A 439 -24.34 23.22 1.14
N ARG A 440 -24.56 22.01 1.62
CA ARG A 440 -25.75 21.62 2.41
C ARG A 440 -25.49 21.56 3.90
N ARG A 441 -24.24 21.74 4.34
CA ARG A 441 -23.87 21.66 5.75
C ARG A 441 -24.21 22.95 6.49
N ALA A 442 -24.78 22.79 7.68
CA ALA A 442 -25.00 23.93 8.58
C ALA A 442 -23.69 24.59 9.04
N GLN A 443 -22.61 23.78 9.12
CA GLN A 443 -21.26 24.24 9.41
C GLN A 443 -20.31 23.64 8.35
N PRO A 444 -19.94 24.43 7.33
CA PRO A 444 -18.99 24.00 6.32
C PRO A 444 -17.62 23.68 6.92
N LEU A 445 -16.94 22.67 6.35
CA LEU A 445 -15.57 22.32 6.72
C LEU A 445 -14.55 23.10 5.90
N LEU A 446 -14.90 23.43 4.65
CA LEU A 446 -14.05 24.24 3.79
C LEU A 446 -14.10 25.71 4.23
N PRO A 447 -12.96 26.42 4.19
CA PRO A 447 -12.94 27.85 4.43
C PRO A 447 -13.68 28.58 3.31
N THR A 448 -14.13 29.79 3.60
CA THR A 448 -14.59 30.71 2.58
C THR A 448 -13.43 31.05 1.64
N SER A 449 -13.65 31.00 0.33
CA SER A 449 -12.63 31.35 -0.66
C SER A 449 -13.27 32.02 -1.89
N ASP A 450 -12.51 32.96 -2.46
CA ASP A 450 -12.85 33.61 -3.72
C ASP A 450 -12.49 32.74 -4.95
N TYR A 451 -11.72 31.68 -4.74
CA TYR A 451 -11.13 30.85 -5.81
C TYR A 451 -11.68 29.41 -5.78
N LEU A 452 -12.69 29.15 -6.58
CA LEU A 452 -13.23 27.82 -6.80
C LEU A 452 -12.98 27.40 -8.25
N LEU A 453 -12.40 26.20 -8.42
CA LEU A 453 -12.21 25.55 -9.71
C LEU A 453 -12.90 24.19 -9.71
N ILE A 454 -13.68 23.92 -10.73
CA ILE A 454 -14.34 22.64 -10.96
C ILE A 454 -13.75 22.03 -12.22
N ASP A 455 -12.90 21.03 -12.07
CA ASP A 455 -12.29 20.28 -13.19
C ASP A 455 -13.25 19.17 -13.63
N GLU A 456 -13.37 18.94 -14.94
CA GLU A 456 -14.34 18.00 -15.53
C GLU A 456 -15.80 18.29 -15.06
N ALA A 457 -16.20 19.56 -15.13
CA ALA A 457 -17.50 20.04 -14.62
C ALA A 457 -18.73 19.33 -15.23
N GLN A 458 -18.60 18.71 -16.40
CA GLN A 458 -19.64 17.88 -17.02
C GLN A 458 -19.94 16.60 -16.21
N GLN A 459 -19.09 16.24 -15.24
CA GLN A 459 -19.27 15.08 -14.35
C GLN A 459 -19.84 15.47 -12.98
N LEU A 460 -20.29 16.70 -12.80
CA LEU A 460 -21.03 17.10 -11.61
C LEU A 460 -22.28 16.25 -11.44
N PRO A 461 -22.57 15.72 -10.21
CA PRO A 461 -23.75 14.90 -9.95
C PRO A 461 -25.06 15.68 -10.02
#